data_69d503badd88ab14813fb4873192ab6f
#
_entry.id   69d503badd88ab14813fb4873192ab6f
#
_cell.length_a   1.000
_cell.length_b   1.000
_cell.length_c   1.000
_cell.angle_alpha   90.00
_cell.angle_beta   90.00
_cell.angle_gamma   90.00
#
_symmetry.space_group_name_H-M   'P 1'
#
loop_
_entity.id
_entity.type
_entity.pdbx_description
1 polymer ?
#
loop_
_entity_poly.entity_id
_entity_poly.type
_entity_poly.pdbx_seq_one_letter_code
_entity_poly.pdbx_strand_id
1 'polypeptide(L)'
;MIPDNKNNSSSLDLRFAHSTSSLAGLIIDCRSRSSLQTPTQIYECLLESRLHCRLPSKIDSKLMTLNPKPFYLGHLFGIPIYAHYSWLPVIPFYAWAIASGLLPRQAPGLSVVQYWSLGLLTTAMLFVSVLAHELAHATMARAEGLGTGNITLYMFGGLASLNGQPAQPSSEFKIAVVGPAASFLIGTIFFLADEAFLRGSTHRAIGQVLRHMGVVNWILAGFNILPGLPLDGGRVLRAFLWHLNKNFRISTQIAIRAGLMIAITLVALGIVYFMFVDWVTGMWMMIVGLMIALMLGTTEGRSRGVWRVKRGTVEDVMNRDVVQIPPEMKINDFVNKVLNNNHHTSFPVVQERRLHGMLLLDELKQVPREEWSRLEARQVMRPVDASMFINASTPVAQAQTILSKNGLGRAVVLDSNGLIVGYVGIRDVSRVRTDANQD
;
A
#
# COMPACT_ATOMS: atom_id res chain seq x y z
N MET A 1 -63.27 28.36 -7.31
CA MET A 1 -62.28 29.02 -6.47
C MET A 1 -60.98 28.27 -6.58
N ILE A 2 -60.06 28.78 -7.34
CA ILE A 2 -58.65 28.36 -7.52
C ILE A 2 -57.87 29.11 -6.42
N PRO A 3 -56.82 28.50 -5.85
CA PRO A 3 -55.55 29.14 -6.17
C PRO A 3 -54.43 28.15 -6.60
N ASP A 4 -53.65 28.69 -7.55
CA ASP A 4 -52.27 28.39 -7.95
C ASP A 4 -51.35 27.83 -6.89
N ASN A 5 -50.52 26.86 -7.29
CA ASN A 5 -49.18 26.77 -6.76
C ASN A 5 -48.16 26.48 -7.87
N LYS A 6 -47.38 27.52 -8.18
CA LYS A 6 -46.22 27.52 -9.06
C LYS A 6 -44.97 27.08 -8.29
N ASN A 7 -44.06 26.47 -9.05
CA ASN A 7 -42.62 26.42 -8.84
C ASN A 7 -42.05 25.41 -7.85
N ASN A 8 -41.54 24.33 -8.38
CA ASN A 8 -40.18 23.87 -8.05
C ASN A 8 -39.63 22.90 -9.12
N SER A 9 -39.11 23.47 -10.19
CA SER A 9 -38.27 22.77 -11.15
C SER A 9 -37.11 23.67 -11.55
N SER A 10 -36.04 23.73 -10.76
CA SER A 10 -34.76 24.30 -11.18
C SER A 10 -33.71 24.17 -10.07
N SER A 11 -33.06 23.05 -9.95
CA SER A 11 -31.80 22.96 -9.17
C SER A 11 -30.84 21.78 -9.58
N LEU A 12 -30.98 21.24 -10.77
CA LEU A 12 -30.11 20.14 -11.20
C LEU A 12 -29.21 20.47 -12.41
N ASP A 13 -29.33 21.61 -13.05
CA ASP A 13 -28.60 21.92 -14.31
C ASP A 13 -27.42 22.89 -14.20
N LEU A 14 -26.93 23.20 -13.00
CA LEU A 14 -25.88 24.23 -12.81
C LEU A 14 -24.51 23.66 -12.31
N ARG A 15 -24.27 22.37 -12.36
CA ARG A 15 -22.98 21.79 -11.90
C ARG A 15 -22.06 21.28 -12.99
N PHE A 16 -22.44 21.31 -14.27
CA PHE A 16 -21.57 20.89 -15.38
C PHE A 16 -20.94 22.02 -16.21
N ALA A 17 -21.28 23.28 -15.93
CA ALA A 17 -20.82 24.42 -16.73
C ALA A 17 -19.52 25.10 -16.23
N HIS A 18 -18.95 24.68 -15.10
CA HIS A 18 -17.76 25.35 -14.51
C HIS A 18 -16.40 24.74 -14.87
N SER A 19 -16.35 23.65 -15.65
CA SER A 19 -15.08 22.99 -16.00
C SER A 19 -14.45 23.45 -17.32
N THR A 20 -15.20 24.08 -18.21
CA THR A 20 -14.71 24.52 -19.53
C THR A 20 -14.37 26.01 -19.62
N SER A 21 -14.76 26.82 -18.64
CA SER A 21 -14.50 28.28 -18.61
C SER A 21 -13.08 28.66 -18.17
N SER A 22 -12.34 27.76 -17.54
CA SER A 22 -10.99 28.03 -17.02
C SER A 22 -9.90 28.12 -18.12
N LEU A 23 -10.00 27.31 -19.17
CA LEU A 23 -9.05 27.32 -20.28
C LEU A 23 -9.31 28.45 -21.28
N ALA A 24 -10.58 28.79 -21.50
CA ALA A 24 -10.95 29.92 -22.36
C ALA A 24 -10.61 31.27 -21.72
N GLY A 25 -10.75 31.40 -20.39
CA GLY A 25 -10.37 32.60 -19.64
C GLY A 25 -8.85 32.86 -19.68
N LEU A 26 -8.03 31.82 -19.63
CA LEU A 26 -6.55 31.93 -19.69
C LEU A 26 -6.05 32.38 -21.06
N ILE A 27 -6.70 31.94 -22.14
CA ILE A 27 -6.35 32.31 -23.52
C ILE A 27 -6.75 33.76 -23.82
N ILE A 28 -7.82 34.27 -23.19
CA ILE A 28 -8.30 35.64 -23.37
C ILE A 28 -7.36 36.61 -22.64
N ASP A 29 -6.79 36.25 -21.49
CA ASP A 29 -5.92 37.17 -20.71
C ASP A 29 -4.53 37.32 -21.35
N CYS A 30 -3.98 36.29 -22.03
CA CYS A 30 -2.78 36.42 -22.84
C CYS A 30 -2.97 37.24 -24.12
N ARG A 31 -4.19 37.33 -24.64
CA ARG A 31 -4.48 38.07 -25.87
C ARG A 31 -4.73 39.59 -25.64
N SER A 32 -5.02 39.99 -24.41
CA SER A 32 -5.26 41.38 -24.04
C SER A 32 -3.96 42.18 -23.80
N ARG A 33 -2.79 41.55 -23.72
CA ARG A 33 -1.50 42.26 -23.71
C ARG A 33 -1.04 42.54 -25.13
N SER A 34 -1.28 43.74 -25.61
CA SER A 34 -1.08 44.25 -26.97
C SER A 34 0.37 44.33 -27.45
N SER A 35 1.31 43.59 -26.89
CA SER A 35 2.73 43.64 -27.24
C SER A 35 3.34 42.29 -27.74
N LEU A 36 2.56 41.22 -27.83
CA LEU A 36 3.07 39.90 -28.26
C LEU A 36 2.81 39.67 -29.76
N GLN A 37 3.84 39.89 -30.58
CA GLN A 37 3.71 39.80 -32.04
C GLN A 37 4.27 38.51 -32.66
N THR A 38 4.90 37.62 -31.89
CA THR A 38 5.48 36.38 -32.43
C THR A 38 5.02 35.12 -31.72
N PRO A 39 4.88 33.98 -32.43
CA PRO A 39 4.46 32.70 -31.83
C PRO A 39 5.36 32.23 -30.67
N THR A 40 6.63 32.58 -30.67
CA THR A 40 7.64 32.27 -29.65
C THR A 40 7.33 33.00 -28.33
N GLN A 41 6.92 34.25 -28.38
CA GLN A 41 6.58 35.05 -27.21
C GLN A 41 5.28 34.55 -26.53
N ILE A 42 4.34 34.02 -27.32
CA ILE A 42 3.12 33.39 -26.80
C ILE A 42 3.48 32.08 -26.06
N TYR A 43 4.45 31.34 -26.59
CA TYR A 43 4.91 30.07 -25.99
C TYR A 43 5.64 30.31 -24.65
N GLU A 44 6.49 31.36 -24.57
CA GLU A 44 7.16 31.75 -23.32
C GLU A 44 6.15 32.25 -22.26
N CYS A 45 5.18 33.05 -22.64
CA CYS A 45 4.12 33.51 -21.75
C CYS A 45 3.26 32.35 -21.20
N LEU A 46 3.02 31.33 -22.01
CA LEU A 46 2.32 30.09 -21.59
C LEU A 46 3.19 29.20 -20.69
N LEU A 47 4.51 29.22 -20.85
CA LEU A 47 5.45 28.52 -19.97
C LEU A 47 5.61 29.23 -18.63
N GLU A 48 5.73 30.55 -18.61
CA GLU A 48 5.80 31.32 -17.36
C GLU A 48 4.48 31.28 -16.57
N SER A 49 3.33 31.27 -17.24
CA SER A 49 2.03 31.11 -16.55
C SER A 49 1.85 29.71 -15.96
N ARG A 50 2.51 28.66 -16.48
CA ARG A 50 2.55 27.33 -15.85
C ARG A 50 3.43 27.28 -14.60
N LEU A 51 4.46 28.12 -14.50
CA LEU A 51 5.34 28.23 -13.33
C LEU A 51 4.70 28.99 -12.16
N HIS A 52 3.70 29.85 -12.43
CA HIS A 52 2.98 30.62 -11.40
C HIS A 52 1.58 30.08 -11.10
N CYS A 53 1.07 29.11 -11.85
CA CYS A 53 -0.14 28.39 -11.51
C CYS A 53 0.16 27.42 -10.37
N ARG A 54 0.29 27.92 -9.13
CA ARG A 54 0.08 27.10 -7.94
C ARG A 54 -1.33 26.54 -8.07
N LEU A 55 -1.44 25.29 -8.52
CA LEU A 55 -2.64 24.50 -8.32
C LEU A 55 -3.05 24.69 -6.87
N PRO A 56 -4.33 25.01 -6.59
CA PRO A 56 -4.79 25.14 -5.23
C PRO A 56 -4.47 23.83 -4.50
N SER A 57 -3.63 23.91 -3.48
CA SER A 57 -3.18 22.79 -2.64
C SER A 57 -4.31 22.20 -1.79
N LYS A 58 -5.56 22.55 -2.10
CA LYS A 58 -6.81 21.99 -1.59
C LYS A 58 -7.64 21.43 -2.76
N ILE A 59 -7.09 20.46 -3.51
CA ILE A 59 -7.95 19.39 -3.98
C ILE A 59 -8.30 18.65 -2.70
N ASP A 60 -9.56 18.77 -2.31
CA ASP A 60 -10.10 18.18 -1.09
C ASP A 60 -9.61 16.74 -0.98
N SER A 61 -8.73 16.49 0.00
CA SER A 61 -8.29 15.15 0.39
C SER A 61 -9.47 14.24 0.76
N LYS A 62 -10.68 14.81 0.89
CA LYS A 62 -11.93 14.10 1.08
C LYS A 62 -12.41 13.29 -0.14
N LEU A 63 -12.01 13.63 -1.38
CA LEU A 63 -12.38 12.83 -2.55
C LEU A 63 -11.46 11.61 -2.76
N MET A 64 -10.29 11.59 -2.13
CA MET A 64 -9.32 10.49 -2.24
C MET A 64 -9.38 9.50 -1.05
N THR A 65 -10.28 9.70 -0.09
CA THR A 65 -10.43 8.83 1.10
C THR A 65 -11.70 7.99 1.10
N LEU A 66 -12.24 7.63 -0.06
CA LEU A 66 -13.11 6.48 -0.17
C LEU A 66 -12.24 5.21 -0.20
N ASN A 67 -11.55 4.95 0.90
CA ASN A 67 -11.01 3.64 1.19
C ASN A 67 -11.98 2.97 2.18
N PRO A 68 -13.07 2.35 1.70
CA PRO A 68 -14.03 1.71 2.58
C PRO A 68 -13.29 0.61 3.33
N LYS A 69 -13.49 0.59 4.64
CA LYS A 69 -12.86 -0.41 5.51
C LYS A 69 -13.28 -1.81 5.04
N PRO A 70 -12.35 -2.76 4.92
CA PRO A 70 -12.69 -4.12 4.54
C PRO A 70 -13.66 -4.75 5.56
N PHE A 71 -14.56 -5.62 5.09
CA PHE A 71 -15.52 -6.32 5.92
C PHE A 71 -14.81 -7.34 6.80
N TYR A 72 -15.05 -7.30 8.10
CA TYR A 72 -14.57 -8.31 9.02
C TYR A 72 -15.44 -9.58 8.91
N LEU A 73 -14.80 -10.73 8.65
CA LEU A 73 -15.47 -12.02 8.50
C LEU A 73 -15.35 -12.92 9.74
N GLY A 74 -14.34 -12.73 10.56
CA GLY A 74 -14.10 -13.55 11.74
C GLY A 74 -12.63 -13.83 12.00
N HIS A 75 -12.35 -14.82 12.87
CA HIS A 75 -10.99 -15.30 13.16
C HIS A 75 -10.88 -16.79 12.79
N LEU A 76 -9.79 -17.15 12.11
CA LEU A 76 -9.40 -18.55 11.93
C LEU A 76 -7.97 -18.74 12.45
N PHE A 77 -7.76 -19.74 13.29
CA PHE A 77 -6.47 -19.99 13.96
C PHE A 77 -5.88 -18.75 14.65
N GLY A 78 -6.77 -17.87 15.20
CA GLY A 78 -6.34 -16.64 15.84
C GLY A 78 -5.83 -15.53 14.87
N ILE A 79 -6.11 -15.68 13.56
CA ILE A 79 -5.79 -14.69 12.53
C ILE A 79 -7.11 -14.01 12.12
N PRO A 80 -7.24 -12.67 12.23
CA PRO A 80 -8.43 -11.96 11.78
C PRO A 80 -8.49 -11.93 10.25
N ILE A 81 -9.67 -12.26 9.71
CA ILE A 81 -9.94 -12.36 8.27
C ILE A 81 -10.86 -11.23 7.85
N TYR A 82 -10.50 -10.56 6.78
CA TYR A 82 -11.27 -9.49 6.17
C TYR A 82 -11.51 -9.77 4.69
N ALA A 83 -12.68 -9.39 4.17
CA ALA A 83 -12.96 -9.35 2.74
C ALA A 83 -12.99 -7.90 2.28
N HIS A 84 -12.26 -7.62 1.21
CA HIS A 84 -12.29 -6.32 0.57
C HIS A 84 -13.54 -6.20 -0.32
N TYR A 85 -14.09 -5.00 -0.45
CA TYR A 85 -15.29 -4.74 -1.26
C TYR A 85 -15.13 -5.11 -2.76
N SER A 86 -13.90 -5.31 -3.23
CA SER A 86 -13.63 -5.80 -4.60
C SER A 86 -14.24 -7.18 -4.89
N TRP A 87 -14.63 -7.93 -3.88
CA TRP A 87 -15.36 -9.20 -4.04
C TRP A 87 -16.84 -9.01 -4.39
N LEU A 88 -17.44 -7.86 -4.07
CA LEU A 88 -18.86 -7.61 -4.34
C LEU A 88 -19.26 -7.79 -5.80
N PRO A 89 -18.51 -7.28 -6.82
CA PRO A 89 -18.82 -7.56 -8.21
C PRO A 89 -18.41 -8.98 -8.66
N VAL A 90 -17.40 -9.60 -8.04
CA VAL A 90 -16.90 -10.92 -8.42
C VAL A 90 -17.92 -12.01 -8.10
N ILE A 91 -18.55 -11.95 -6.93
CA ILE A 91 -19.52 -12.95 -6.49
C ILE A 91 -20.67 -13.11 -7.48
N PRO A 92 -21.45 -12.08 -7.85
CA PRO A 92 -22.54 -12.24 -8.80
C PRO A 92 -22.05 -12.55 -10.20
N PHE A 93 -20.91 -11.99 -10.63
CA PHE A 93 -20.36 -12.25 -11.96
C PHE A 93 -19.93 -13.71 -12.12
N TYR A 94 -19.19 -14.25 -11.16
CA TYR A 94 -18.72 -15.64 -11.24
C TYR A 94 -19.87 -16.63 -11.08
N ALA A 95 -20.82 -16.38 -10.17
CA ALA A 95 -22.04 -17.19 -10.03
C ALA A 95 -22.86 -17.20 -11.33
N TRP A 96 -23.02 -16.04 -11.99
CA TRP A 96 -23.68 -15.91 -13.29
C TRP A 96 -22.94 -16.69 -14.38
N ALA A 97 -21.62 -16.58 -14.47
CA ALA A 97 -20.83 -17.29 -15.48
C ALA A 97 -20.96 -18.82 -15.35
N ILE A 98 -21.00 -19.32 -14.11
CA ILE A 98 -21.22 -20.75 -13.84
C ILE A 98 -22.67 -21.15 -14.15
N ALA A 99 -23.66 -20.39 -13.66
CA ALA A 99 -25.08 -20.72 -13.76
C ALA A 99 -25.62 -20.61 -15.21
N SER A 100 -25.14 -19.64 -16.00
CA SER A 100 -25.62 -19.39 -17.37
C SER A 100 -24.67 -19.91 -18.44
N GLY A 101 -23.40 -20.11 -18.14
CA GLY A 101 -22.37 -20.51 -19.12
C GLY A 101 -21.97 -21.97 -19.00
N LEU A 102 -21.38 -22.35 -17.89
CA LEU A 102 -20.74 -23.66 -17.70
C LEU A 102 -21.77 -24.79 -17.49
N LEU A 103 -22.62 -24.66 -16.46
CA LEU A 103 -23.52 -25.74 -16.03
C LEU A 103 -24.59 -26.11 -17.09
N PRO A 104 -25.27 -25.18 -17.79
CA PRO A 104 -26.23 -25.56 -18.79
C PRO A 104 -25.64 -26.36 -19.96
N ARG A 105 -24.35 -26.14 -20.27
CA ARG A 105 -23.63 -26.88 -21.31
C ARG A 105 -23.20 -28.27 -20.88
N GLN A 106 -22.81 -28.43 -19.61
CA GLN A 106 -22.20 -29.67 -19.09
C GLN A 106 -23.20 -30.58 -18.36
N ALA A 107 -24.24 -30.00 -17.75
CA ALA A 107 -25.32 -30.68 -17.03
C ALA A 107 -26.68 -30.08 -17.41
N PRO A 108 -27.18 -30.32 -18.63
CA PRO A 108 -28.48 -29.80 -19.10
C PRO A 108 -29.64 -30.43 -18.30
N GLY A 109 -30.80 -29.73 -18.27
CA GLY A 109 -32.03 -30.22 -17.68
C GLY A 109 -32.31 -29.82 -16.26
N LEU A 110 -31.50 -28.96 -15.65
CA LEU A 110 -31.76 -28.38 -14.31
C LEU A 110 -32.71 -27.17 -14.43
N SER A 111 -33.40 -26.87 -13.33
CA SER A 111 -34.18 -25.63 -13.21
C SER A 111 -33.25 -24.42 -13.08
N VAL A 112 -33.73 -23.23 -13.39
CA VAL A 112 -33.01 -21.97 -13.24
C VAL A 112 -32.51 -21.79 -11.79
N VAL A 113 -33.36 -22.14 -10.80
CA VAL A 113 -32.98 -22.04 -9.39
C VAL A 113 -31.82 -22.98 -9.05
N GLN A 114 -31.79 -24.18 -9.58
CA GLN A 114 -30.69 -25.14 -9.36
C GLN A 114 -29.39 -24.65 -9.98
N TYR A 115 -29.41 -24.09 -11.20
CA TYR A 115 -28.23 -23.51 -11.81
C TYR A 115 -27.65 -22.37 -10.97
N TRP A 116 -28.49 -21.45 -10.49
CA TRP A 116 -28.04 -20.34 -9.66
C TRP A 116 -27.55 -20.80 -8.26
N SER A 117 -28.21 -21.78 -7.64
CA SER A 117 -27.76 -22.34 -6.36
C SER A 117 -26.38 -22.97 -6.49
N LEU A 118 -26.15 -23.76 -7.54
CA LEU A 118 -24.85 -24.36 -7.81
C LEU A 118 -23.79 -23.30 -8.18
N GLY A 119 -24.18 -22.27 -8.92
CA GLY A 119 -23.28 -21.15 -9.24
C GLY A 119 -22.82 -20.40 -7.99
N LEU A 120 -23.74 -20.09 -7.07
CA LEU A 120 -23.40 -19.48 -5.77
C LEU A 120 -22.55 -20.39 -4.89
N LEU A 121 -22.88 -21.70 -4.85
CA LEU A 121 -22.08 -22.68 -4.12
C LEU A 121 -20.64 -22.74 -4.68
N THR A 122 -20.49 -22.80 -6.00
CA THR A 122 -19.16 -22.80 -6.65
C THR A 122 -18.38 -21.54 -6.34
N THR A 123 -19.05 -20.39 -6.28
CA THR A 123 -18.43 -19.12 -5.89
C THR A 123 -17.97 -19.13 -4.44
N ALA A 124 -18.80 -19.67 -3.53
CA ALA A 124 -18.40 -19.84 -2.13
C ALA A 124 -17.20 -20.79 -1.95
N MET A 125 -17.19 -21.90 -2.71
CA MET A 125 -16.06 -22.84 -2.74
C MET A 125 -14.77 -22.17 -3.24
N LEU A 126 -14.87 -21.34 -4.28
CA LEU A 126 -13.72 -20.55 -4.76
C LEU A 126 -13.17 -19.62 -3.67
N PHE A 127 -14.07 -18.90 -2.98
CA PHE A 127 -13.66 -18.02 -1.89
C PHE A 127 -12.94 -18.78 -0.77
N VAL A 128 -13.48 -19.95 -0.39
CA VAL A 128 -12.86 -20.82 0.63
C VAL A 128 -11.51 -21.35 0.14
N SER A 129 -11.37 -21.70 -1.14
CA SER A 129 -10.10 -22.16 -1.72
C SER A 129 -9.02 -21.08 -1.66
N VAL A 130 -9.36 -19.84 -2.04
CA VAL A 130 -8.43 -18.70 -1.96
C VAL A 130 -8.08 -18.41 -0.50
N LEU A 131 -9.05 -18.45 0.41
CA LEU A 131 -8.79 -18.28 1.84
C LEU A 131 -7.86 -19.37 2.39
N ALA A 132 -8.04 -20.63 2.00
CA ALA A 132 -7.19 -21.74 2.43
C ALA A 132 -5.76 -21.58 1.93
N HIS A 133 -5.58 -21.10 0.69
CA HIS A 133 -4.26 -20.76 0.12
C HIS A 133 -3.56 -19.69 0.97
N GLU A 134 -4.21 -18.57 1.28
CA GLU A 134 -3.63 -17.50 2.10
C GLU A 134 -3.39 -17.93 3.55
N LEU A 135 -4.28 -18.74 4.08
CA LEU A 135 -4.14 -19.26 5.43
C LEU A 135 -2.93 -20.21 5.55
N ALA A 136 -2.64 -20.98 4.49
CA ALA A 136 -1.44 -21.82 4.43
C ALA A 136 -0.16 -20.96 4.51
N HIS A 137 -0.09 -19.84 3.77
CA HIS A 137 1.02 -18.89 3.90
C HIS A 137 1.14 -18.31 5.32
N ALA A 138 0.03 -17.87 5.89
CA ALA A 138 0.01 -17.23 7.19
C ALA A 138 0.38 -18.19 8.33
N THR A 139 -0.09 -19.43 8.28
CA THR A 139 0.25 -20.47 9.27
C THR A 139 1.72 -20.88 9.17
N MET A 140 2.26 -21.04 7.96
CA MET A 140 3.68 -21.31 7.76
C MET A 140 4.56 -20.14 8.22
N ALA A 141 4.16 -18.89 7.94
CA ALA A 141 4.88 -17.71 8.39
C ALA A 141 4.97 -17.67 9.94
N ARG A 142 3.87 -18.01 10.60
CA ARG A 142 3.83 -18.12 12.07
C ARG A 142 4.73 -19.25 12.60
N ALA A 143 4.76 -20.39 11.92
CA ALA A 143 5.66 -21.50 12.27
C ALA A 143 7.15 -21.12 12.10
N GLU A 144 7.47 -20.24 11.16
CA GLU A 144 8.81 -19.68 10.95
C GLU A 144 9.11 -18.47 11.87
N GLY A 145 8.26 -18.20 12.87
CA GLY A 145 8.48 -17.15 13.88
C GLY A 145 8.13 -15.73 13.43
N LEU A 146 7.46 -15.57 12.28
CA LEU A 146 6.98 -14.26 11.82
C LEU A 146 5.63 -13.94 12.45
N GLY A 147 5.49 -12.73 12.98
CA GLY A 147 4.21 -12.22 13.43
C GLY A 147 3.26 -12.09 12.23
N THR A 148 2.09 -12.74 12.31
CA THR A 148 1.02 -12.58 11.32
C THR A 148 0.02 -11.56 11.82
N GLY A 149 -0.25 -10.52 11.03
CA GLY A 149 -1.33 -9.57 11.29
C GLY A 149 -2.67 -10.14 10.81
N ASN A 150 -3.37 -9.40 9.97
CA ASN A 150 -4.64 -9.79 9.38
C ASN A 150 -4.46 -10.34 7.95
N ILE A 151 -5.39 -11.20 7.53
CA ILE A 151 -5.55 -11.60 6.13
C ILE A 151 -6.68 -10.75 5.54
N THR A 152 -6.39 -10.01 4.48
CA THR A 152 -7.43 -9.30 3.72
C THR A 152 -7.52 -9.91 2.33
N LEU A 153 -8.68 -10.47 1.99
CA LEU A 153 -8.95 -11.06 0.68
C LEU A 153 -9.38 -9.98 -0.31
N TYR A 154 -8.62 -9.84 -1.38
CA TYR A 154 -8.92 -8.98 -2.52
C TYR A 154 -9.38 -9.84 -3.71
N MET A 155 -9.99 -9.23 -4.72
CA MET A 155 -10.49 -9.92 -5.93
C MET A 155 -9.44 -10.82 -6.61
N PHE A 156 -8.17 -10.42 -6.59
CA PHE A 156 -7.07 -11.14 -7.26
C PHE A 156 -6.13 -11.89 -6.29
N GLY A 157 -6.58 -12.21 -5.09
CA GLY A 157 -5.79 -12.91 -4.08
C GLY A 157 -5.89 -12.28 -2.69
N GLY A 158 -5.22 -12.84 -1.72
CA GLY A 158 -5.16 -12.31 -0.37
C GLY A 158 -3.87 -11.53 -0.13
N LEU A 159 -3.94 -10.61 0.82
CA LEU A 159 -2.79 -9.95 1.39
C LEU A 159 -2.73 -10.32 2.87
N ALA A 160 -1.89 -11.27 3.20
CA ALA A 160 -1.50 -11.50 4.58
C ALA A 160 -0.50 -10.42 5.01
N SER A 161 -0.87 -9.59 5.97
CA SER A 161 0.08 -8.65 6.55
C SER A 161 1.04 -9.41 7.46
N LEU A 162 2.27 -9.59 7.00
CA LEU A 162 3.35 -10.16 7.79
C LEU A 162 4.10 -9.04 8.53
N ASN A 163 4.30 -9.21 9.83
CA ASN A 163 5.08 -8.29 10.63
C ASN A 163 6.58 -8.59 10.49
N GLY A 164 7.16 -8.14 9.37
CA GLY A 164 8.58 -8.32 9.09
C GLY A 164 8.86 -9.08 7.79
N GLN A 165 10.14 -9.24 7.51
CA GLN A 165 10.65 -10.04 6.39
C GLN A 165 11.26 -11.34 6.92
N PRO A 166 11.18 -12.46 6.17
CA PRO A 166 11.87 -13.67 6.53
C PRO A 166 13.37 -13.42 6.78
N ALA A 167 13.90 -13.94 7.87
CA ALA A 167 15.29 -13.76 8.23
C ALA A 167 16.26 -14.58 7.36
N GLN A 168 15.75 -15.68 6.78
CA GLN A 168 16.55 -16.66 6.02
C GLN A 168 15.85 -17.04 4.71
N PRO A 169 16.64 -17.41 3.67
CA PRO A 169 16.08 -17.87 2.40
C PRO A 169 15.18 -19.11 2.54
N SER A 170 15.54 -20.04 3.43
CA SER A 170 14.77 -21.26 3.69
C SER A 170 13.36 -20.97 4.24
N SER A 171 13.24 -20.02 5.15
CA SER A 171 11.94 -19.61 5.70
C SER A 171 11.08 -18.97 4.61
N GLU A 172 11.67 -18.13 3.77
CA GLU A 172 10.95 -17.53 2.64
C GLU A 172 10.45 -18.58 1.65
N PHE A 173 11.31 -19.55 1.31
CA PHE A 173 10.96 -20.65 0.42
C PHE A 173 9.76 -21.46 0.97
N LYS A 174 9.80 -21.88 2.23
CA LYS A 174 8.72 -22.65 2.87
C LYS A 174 7.41 -21.86 2.86
N ILE A 175 7.45 -20.60 3.25
CA ILE A 175 6.27 -19.74 3.26
C ILE A 175 5.70 -19.59 1.85
N ALA A 176 6.54 -19.44 0.83
CA ALA A 176 6.07 -19.19 -0.53
C ALA A 176 5.48 -20.46 -1.19
N VAL A 177 6.04 -21.64 -0.93
CA VAL A 177 5.59 -22.90 -1.58
C VAL A 177 4.27 -23.42 -1.00
N VAL A 178 4.00 -23.17 0.29
CA VAL A 178 2.86 -23.81 0.98
C VAL A 178 1.50 -23.41 0.42
N GLY A 179 1.32 -22.19 -0.07
CA GLY A 179 0.08 -21.74 -0.69
C GLY A 179 -0.26 -22.49 -1.99
N PRO A 180 0.65 -22.48 -2.99
CA PRO A 180 0.48 -23.30 -4.19
C PRO A 180 0.30 -24.80 -3.88
N ALA A 181 1.03 -25.35 -2.91
CA ALA A 181 0.86 -26.75 -2.49
C ALA A 181 -0.54 -27.00 -1.91
N ALA A 182 -1.07 -26.09 -1.09
CA ALA A 182 -2.42 -26.19 -0.56
C ALA A 182 -3.47 -26.16 -1.68
N SER A 183 -3.35 -25.23 -2.64
CA SER A 183 -4.25 -25.19 -3.79
C SER A 183 -4.18 -26.44 -4.65
N PHE A 184 -2.97 -26.96 -4.90
CA PHE A 184 -2.79 -28.21 -5.63
C PHE A 184 -3.49 -29.39 -4.92
N LEU A 185 -3.32 -29.49 -3.60
CA LEU A 185 -3.95 -30.53 -2.79
C LEU A 185 -5.47 -30.40 -2.81
N ILE A 186 -6.01 -29.19 -2.63
CA ILE A 186 -7.46 -28.94 -2.67
C ILE A 186 -8.02 -29.32 -4.04
N GLY A 187 -7.37 -28.93 -5.12
CA GLY A 187 -7.77 -29.29 -6.49
C GLY A 187 -7.80 -30.82 -6.68
N THR A 188 -6.77 -31.52 -6.18
CA THR A 188 -6.70 -32.99 -6.23
C THR A 188 -7.81 -33.64 -5.42
N ILE A 189 -8.13 -33.11 -4.23
CA ILE A 189 -9.26 -33.60 -3.42
C ILE A 189 -10.57 -33.46 -4.18
N PHE A 190 -10.82 -32.35 -4.86
CA PHE A 190 -12.03 -32.16 -5.67
C PHE A 190 -12.12 -33.17 -6.83
N PHE A 191 -11.02 -33.46 -7.51
CA PHE A 191 -11.00 -34.49 -8.56
C PHE A 191 -11.25 -35.87 -8.01
N LEU A 192 -10.63 -36.24 -6.90
CA LEU A 192 -10.85 -37.54 -6.26
C LEU A 192 -12.29 -37.68 -5.73
N ALA A 193 -12.90 -36.60 -5.24
CA ALA A 193 -14.30 -36.59 -4.81
C ALA A 193 -15.26 -36.80 -6.00
N ASP A 194 -15.01 -36.17 -7.14
CA ASP A 194 -15.78 -36.41 -8.36
C ASP A 194 -15.68 -37.87 -8.80
N GLU A 195 -14.50 -38.42 -8.79
CA GLU A 195 -14.22 -39.79 -9.21
C GLU A 195 -14.85 -40.83 -8.26
N ALA A 196 -14.67 -40.65 -6.95
CA ALA A 196 -15.09 -41.63 -5.93
C ALA A 196 -16.59 -41.66 -5.68
N PHE A 197 -17.25 -40.52 -5.71
CA PHE A 197 -18.64 -40.39 -5.24
C PHE A 197 -19.67 -40.19 -6.35
N LEU A 198 -19.26 -39.76 -7.55
CA LEU A 198 -20.20 -39.26 -8.56
C LEU A 198 -20.09 -39.99 -9.92
N ARG A 199 -19.18 -40.94 -10.10
CA ARG A 199 -19.11 -41.79 -11.28
C ARG A 199 -20.42 -42.58 -11.46
N GLY A 200 -21.12 -42.29 -12.56
CA GLY A 200 -22.33 -43.01 -12.90
C GLY A 200 -23.61 -42.62 -12.16
N SER A 201 -23.54 -41.59 -11.30
CA SER A 201 -24.69 -41.13 -10.53
C SER A 201 -25.56 -40.11 -11.24
N THR A 202 -26.80 -39.98 -10.75
CA THR A 202 -27.79 -38.97 -11.21
C THR A 202 -27.31 -37.52 -10.90
N HIS A 203 -26.20 -37.34 -10.15
CA HIS A 203 -25.71 -36.06 -9.71
C HIS A 203 -24.65 -35.43 -10.64
N ARG A 204 -24.83 -35.57 -11.94
CA ARG A 204 -23.89 -35.03 -12.95
C ARG A 204 -23.48 -33.55 -12.69
N ALA A 205 -24.45 -32.74 -12.27
CA ALA A 205 -24.20 -31.31 -12.04
C ALA A 205 -23.21 -31.04 -10.87
N ILE A 206 -23.28 -31.81 -9.78
CA ILE A 206 -22.34 -31.69 -8.65
C ILE A 206 -20.95 -32.16 -9.08
N GLY A 207 -20.85 -33.25 -9.86
CA GLY A 207 -19.57 -33.69 -10.44
C GLY A 207 -18.91 -32.61 -11.32
N GLN A 208 -19.68 -31.90 -12.12
CA GLN A 208 -19.15 -30.79 -12.91
C GLN A 208 -18.65 -29.63 -12.04
N VAL A 209 -19.34 -29.31 -10.95
CA VAL A 209 -18.87 -28.30 -9.97
C VAL A 209 -17.55 -28.74 -9.35
N LEU A 210 -17.44 -29.98 -8.87
CA LEU A 210 -16.22 -30.50 -8.25
C LEU A 210 -15.04 -30.50 -9.26
N ARG A 211 -15.29 -30.98 -10.47
CA ARG A 211 -14.28 -30.98 -11.55
C ARG A 211 -13.84 -29.57 -11.91
N HIS A 212 -14.77 -28.63 -12.03
CA HIS A 212 -14.46 -27.23 -12.28
C HIS A 212 -13.60 -26.65 -11.14
N MET A 213 -13.97 -26.87 -9.88
CA MET A 213 -13.19 -26.45 -8.73
C MET A 213 -11.80 -27.10 -8.66
N GLY A 214 -11.69 -28.36 -9.08
CA GLY A 214 -10.41 -29.04 -9.24
C GLY A 214 -9.50 -28.30 -10.22
N VAL A 215 -10.02 -28.01 -11.42
CA VAL A 215 -9.27 -27.27 -12.47
C VAL A 215 -8.89 -25.88 -11.98
N VAL A 216 -9.81 -25.13 -11.39
CA VAL A 216 -9.56 -23.76 -10.89
C VAL A 216 -8.46 -23.76 -9.84
N ASN A 217 -8.45 -24.70 -8.88
CA ASN A 217 -7.42 -24.78 -7.85
C ASN A 217 -6.06 -25.19 -8.45
N TRP A 218 -6.03 -26.06 -9.46
CA TRP A 218 -4.78 -26.40 -10.15
C TRP A 218 -4.23 -25.23 -10.98
N ILE A 219 -5.12 -24.45 -11.63
CA ILE A 219 -4.73 -23.21 -12.31
C ILE A 219 -4.19 -22.20 -11.29
N LEU A 220 -4.84 -22.04 -10.12
CA LEU A 220 -4.39 -21.17 -9.06
C LEU A 220 -2.98 -21.56 -8.56
N ALA A 221 -2.75 -22.85 -8.34
CA ALA A 221 -1.44 -23.36 -7.96
C ALA A 221 -0.39 -23.13 -9.06
N GLY A 222 -0.68 -23.51 -10.30
CA GLY A 222 0.22 -23.37 -11.44
C GLY A 222 0.56 -21.93 -11.76
N PHE A 223 -0.44 -21.02 -11.70
CA PHE A 223 -0.22 -19.60 -11.93
C PHE A 223 0.67 -18.99 -10.82
N ASN A 224 0.40 -19.34 -9.55
CA ASN A 224 1.20 -18.84 -8.44
C ASN A 224 2.62 -19.40 -8.39
N ILE A 225 2.94 -20.52 -9.08
CA ILE A 225 4.30 -21.07 -9.14
C ILE A 225 5.16 -20.41 -10.23
N LEU A 226 4.59 -19.56 -11.09
CA LEU A 226 5.35 -18.84 -12.11
C LEU A 226 6.47 -17.99 -11.48
N PRO A 227 7.72 -18.08 -12.01
CA PRO A 227 8.91 -17.53 -11.35
C PRO A 227 9.02 -16.00 -11.52
N GLY A 228 8.10 -15.23 -10.95
CA GLY A 228 8.09 -13.78 -11.03
C GLY A 228 7.23 -13.12 -9.94
N LEU A 229 7.77 -12.10 -9.27
CA LEU A 229 6.94 -11.30 -8.35
C LEU A 229 5.82 -10.59 -9.16
N PRO A 230 4.62 -10.36 -8.56
CA PRO A 230 4.27 -10.56 -7.16
C PRO A 230 3.78 -11.97 -6.79
N LEU A 231 3.85 -12.94 -7.69
CA LEU A 231 3.40 -14.31 -7.50
C LEU A 231 4.29 -15.04 -6.49
N ASP A 232 3.79 -16.13 -5.91
CA ASP A 232 4.54 -16.92 -4.92
C ASP A 232 5.79 -17.57 -5.53
N GLY A 233 5.73 -18.03 -6.78
CA GLY A 233 6.90 -18.51 -7.53
C GLY A 233 7.99 -17.46 -7.68
N GLY A 234 7.64 -16.19 -7.70
CA GLY A 234 8.61 -15.09 -7.64
C GLY A 234 9.31 -14.99 -6.28
N ARG A 235 8.60 -15.28 -5.18
CA ARG A 235 9.19 -15.39 -3.84
C ARG A 235 10.08 -16.64 -3.74
N VAL A 236 9.66 -17.75 -4.34
CA VAL A 236 10.47 -18.98 -4.45
C VAL A 236 11.76 -18.68 -5.23
N LEU A 237 11.67 -18.04 -6.39
CA LEU A 237 12.82 -17.62 -7.19
C LEU A 237 13.73 -16.68 -6.39
N ARG A 238 13.16 -15.71 -5.69
CA ARG A 238 13.93 -14.80 -4.83
C ARG A 238 14.66 -15.55 -3.71
N ALA A 239 14.00 -16.47 -3.03
CA ALA A 239 14.59 -17.27 -1.97
C ALA A 239 15.75 -18.11 -2.49
N PHE A 240 15.59 -18.75 -3.65
CA PHE A 240 16.62 -19.54 -4.32
C PHE A 240 17.84 -18.68 -4.68
N LEU A 241 17.63 -17.56 -5.36
CA LEU A 241 18.70 -16.64 -5.73
C LEU A 241 19.38 -16.03 -4.50
N TRP A 242 18.61 -15.71 -3.46
CA TRP A 242 19.17 -15.20 -2.20
C TRP A 242 20.02 -16.25 -1.48
N HIS A 243 19.65 -17.53 -1.55
CA HIS A 243 20.49 -18.60 -1.02
C HIS A 243 21.84 -18.68 -1.74
N LEU A 244 21.85 -18.52 -3.07
CA LEU A 244 23.06 -18.59 -3.90
C LEU A 244 23.97 -17.38 -3.73
N ASN A 245 23.43 -16.18 -3.92
CA ASN A 245 24.23 -14.94 -4.01
C ASN A 245 24.32 -14.18 -2.67
N LYS A 246 23.68 -14.66 -1.60
CA LYS A 246 23.62 -14.06 -0.26
C LYS A 246 23.13 -12.59 -0.25
N ASN A 247 22.54 -12.10 -1.33
CA ASN A 247 22.10 -10.73 -1.49
C ASN A 247 20.61 -10.65 -1.80
N PHE A 248 19.81 -10.39 -0.76
CA PHE A 248 18.35 -10.27 -0.86
C PHE A 248 17.91 -9.22 -1.88
N ARG A 249 18.64 -8.09 -1.98
CA ARG A 249 18.31 -6.99 -2.87
C ARG A 249 18.41 -7.38 -4.34
N ILE A 250 19.56 -7.99 -4.73
CA ILE A 250 19.79 -8.43 -6.11
C ILE A 250 18.75 -9.49 -6.48
N SER A 251 18.51 -10.46 -5.59
CA SER A 251 17.50 -11.50 -5.78
C SER A 251 16.10 -10.93 -6.00
N THR A 252 15.73 -9.90 -5.21
CA THR A 252 14.43 -9.21 -5.37
C THR A 252 14.33 -8.51 -6.73
N GLN A 253 15.40 -7.84 -7.16
CA GLN A 253 15.39 -7.15 -8.47
C GLN A 253 15.25 -8.13 -9.64
N ILE A 254 15.92 -9.27 -9.57
CA ILE A 254 15.80 -10.33 -10.60
C ILE A 254 14.36 -10.88 -10.61
N ALA A 255 13.78 -11.18 -9.45
CA ALA A 255 12.40 -11.68 -9.34
C ALA A 255 11.34 -10.65 -9.83
N ILE A 256 11.57 -9.34 -9.62
CA ILE A 256 10.73 -8.27 -10.17
C ILE A 256 10.84 -8.24 -11.70
N ARG A 257 12.04 -8.30 -12.26
CA ARG A 257 12.24 -8.31 -13.72
C ARG A 257 11.59 -9.53 -14.36
N ALA A 258 11.73 -10.72 -13.75
CA ALA A 258 11.07 -11.93 -14.20
C ALA A 258 9.54 -11.78 -14.19
N GLY A 259 8.95 -11.20 -13.14
CA GLY A 259 7.52 -10.88 -13.08
C GLY A 259 7.07 -9.91 -14.16
N LEU A 260 7.89 -8.88 -14.46
CA LEU A 260 7.59 -7.94 -15.54
C LEU A 260 7.62 -8.64 -16.91
N MET A 261 8.56 -9.56 -17.15
CA MET A 261 8.61 -10.35 -18.38
C MET A 261 7.37 -11.22 -18.52
N ILE A 262 6.91 -11.88 -17.43
CA ILE A 262 5.66 -12.65 -17.43
C ILE A 262 4.47 -11.74 -17.75
N ALA A 263 4.39 -10.57 -17.15
CA ALA A 263 3.32 -9.60 -17.41
C ALA A 263 3.28 -9.16 -18.88
N ILE A 264 4.43 -8.81 -19.46
CA ILE A 264 4.55 -8.44 -20.88
C ILE A 264 4.15 -9.59 -21.79
N THR A 265 4.61 -10.82 -21.49
CA THR A 265 4.26 -12.02 -22.26
C THR A 265 2.77 -12.30 -22.22
N LEU A 266 2.12 -12.17 -21.04
CA LEU A 266 0.67 -12.34 -20.93
C LEU A 266 -0.10 -11.30 -21.75
N VAL A 267 0.33 -10.03 -21.72
CA VAL A 267 -0.29 -8.97 -22.53
C VAL A 267 -0.12 -9.25 -24.03
N ALA A 268 1.09 -9.63 -24.45
CA ALA A 268 1.38 -9.92 -25.86
C ALA A 268 0.57 -11.13 -26.36
N LEU A 269 0.55 -12.23 -25.62
CA LEU A 269 -0.26 -13.40 -25.93
C LEU A 269 -1.76 -13.06 -25.88
N GLY A 270 -2.17 -12.22 -24.93
CA GLY A 270 -3.55 -11.74 -24.83
C GLY A 270 -4.00 -10.99 -26.08
N ILE A 271 -3.14 -10.13 -26.65
CA ILE A 271 -3.41 -9.44 -27.92
C ILE A 271 -3.58 -10.45 -29.07
N VAL A 272 -2.68 -11.44 -29.16
CA VAL A 272 -2.77 -12.48 -30.19
C VAL A 272 -4.07 -13.30 -30.06
N TYR A 273 -4.40 -13.74 -28.85
CA TYR A 273 -5.65 -14.47 -28.60
C TYR A 273 -6.88 -13.63 -28.91
N PHE A 274 -6.88 -12.36 -28.51
CA PHE A 274 -7.97 -11.41 -28.78
C PHE A 274 -8.23 -11.25 -30.28
N MET A 275 -7.17 -11.20 -31.09
CA MET A 275 -7.26 -10.99 -32.52
C MET A 275 -7.60 -12.27 -33.34
N PHE A 276 -7.07 -13.43 -32.91
CA PHE A 276 -7.05 -14.62 -33.80
C PHE A 276 -7.76 -15.84 -33.24
N VAL A 277 -8.07 -15.89 -31.93
CA VAL A 277 -8.61 -17.11 -31.31
C VAL A 277 -9.92 -16.83 -30.58
N ASP A 278 -9.90 -16.10 -29.50
CA ASP A 278 -11.07 -15.80 -28.69
C ASP A 278 -10.88 -14.48 -27.96
N TRP A 279 -11.75 -13.52 -28.20
CA TRP A 279 -11.65 -12.17 -27.65
C TRP A 279 -11.80 -12.10 -26.12
N VAL A 280 -12.60 -13.01 -25.53
CA VAL A 280 -12.83 -13.05 -24.07
C VAL A 280 -11.58 -13.49 -23.36
N THR A 281 -10.99 -14.61 -23.78
CA THR A 281 -9.76 -15.14 -23.19
C THR A 281 -8.59 -14.17 -23.39
N GLY A 282 -8.47 -13.59 -24.61
CA GLY A 282 -7.46 -12.58 -24.90
C GLY A 282 -7.56 -11.36 -23.98
N MET A 283 -8.77 -10.83 -23.79
CA MET A 283 -9.02 -9.72 -22.88
C MET A 283 -8.63 -10.06 -21.43
N TRP A 284 -8.99 -11.27 -20.94
CA TRP A 284 -8.60 -11.71 -19.61
C TRP A 284 -7.09 -11.80 -19.43
N MET A 285 -6.37 -12.36 -20.40
CA MET A 285 -4.90 -12.43 -20.34
C MET A 285 -4.27 -11.04 -20.29
N MET A 286 -4.78 -10.08 -21.07
CA MET A 286 -4.32 -8.69 -21.04
C MET A 286 -4.58 -8.04 -19.68
N ILE A 287 -5.79 -8.22 -19.10
CA ILE A 287 -6.14 -7.67 -17.78
C ILE A 287 -5.22 -8.22 -16.71
N VAL A 288 -4.99 -9.54 -16.68
CA VAL A 288 -4.09 -10.18 -15.69
C VAL A 288 -2.66 -9.69 -15.85
N GLY A 289 -2.13 -9.64 -17.08
CA GLY A 289 -0.79 -9.14 -17.35
C GLY A 289 -0.60 -7.67 -16.93
N LEU A 290 -1.57 -6.80 -17.28
CA LEU A 290 -1.56 -5.39 -16.88
C LEU A 290 -1.61 -5.25 -15.35
N MET A 291 -2.43 -6.04 -14.68
CA MET A 291 -2.54 -6.02 -13.22
C MET A 291 -1.22 -6.40 -12.55
N ILE A 292 -0.54 -7.46 -13.03
CA ILE A 292 0.79 -7.84 -12.53
C ILE A 292 1.76 -6.66 -12.70
N ALA A 293 1.78 -6.02 -13.87
CA ALA A 293 2.63 -4.87 -14.14
C ALA A 293 2.36 -3.69 -13.19
N LEU A 294 1.08 -3.38 -12.93
CA LEU A 294 0.68 -2.32 -11.99
C LEU A 294 1.10 -2.63 -10.55
N MET A 295 0.93 -3.88 -10.09
CA MET A 295 1.38 -4.31 -8.77
C MET A 295 2.91 -4.20 -8.63
N LEU A 296 3.66 -4.51 -9.67
CA LEU A 296 5.12 -4.35 -9.70
C LEU A 296 5.54 -2.88 -9.68
N GLY A 297 4.85 -2.01 -10.41
CA GLY A 297 5.10 -0.56 -10.42
C GLY A 297 5.00 0.06 -9.03
N THR A 298 4.01 -0.33 -8.24
CA THR A 298 3.87 0.10 -6.84
C THR A 298 5.00 -0.45 -5.95
N THR A 299 5.46 -1.66 -6.20
CA THR A 299 6.55 -2.32 -5.47
C THR A 299 7.90 -1.69 -5.81
N GLU A 300 8.17 -1.39 -7.09
CA GLU A 300 9.38 -0.67 -7.52
C GLU A 300 9.40 0.76 -7.00
N GLY A 301 8.29 1.48 -7.02
CA GLY A 301 8.18 2.82 -6.46
C GLY A 301 8.50 2.85 -4.96
N ARG A 302 7.99 1.88 -4.21
CA ARG A 302 8.36 1.69 -2.79
C ARG A 302 9.83 1.31 -2.63
N SER A 303 10.35 0.39 -3.46
CA SER A 303 11.76 -0.02 -3.41
C SER A 303 12.67 1.15 -3.77
N ARG A 304 12.45 1.84 -4.88
CA ARG A 304 13.25 2.99 -5.31
C ARG A 304 13.21 4.14 -4.32
N GLY A 305 12.05 4.43 -3.73
CA GLY A 305 11.90 5.45 -2.68
C GLY A 305 12.69 5.11 -1.42
N VAL A 306 12.59 3.88 -0.93
CA VAL A 306 13.35 3.39 0.23
C VAL A 306 14.86 3.34 -0.04
N TRP A 307 15.30 3.12 -1.29
CA TRP A 307 16.70 2.98 -1.65
C TRP A 307 17.40 4.30 -2.03
N ARG A 308 16.67 5.33 -2.48
CA ARG A 308 17.25 6.68 -2.71
C ARG A 308 17.58 7.38 -1.39
N VAL A 309 16.77 7.19 -0.37
CA VAL A 309 17.00 7.73 0.98
C VAL A 309 18.31 7.20 1.63
N LYS A 310 18.90 6.12 1.11
CA LYS A 310 20.08 5.47 1.73
C LYS A 310 21.45 6.04 1.34
N ARG A 311 21.53 7.08 0.50
CA ARG A 311 22.82 7.63 0.04
C ARG A 311 23.22 8.95 0.71
N GLY A 312 22.63 9.35 1.81
CA GLY A 312 22.99 10.54 2.56
C GLY A 312 23.36 10.23 4.02
N THR A 313 23.98 11.18 4.67
CA THR A 313 24.22 11.20 6.10
C THR A 313 23.12 11.99 6.80
N VAL A 314 23.07 11.91 8.12
CA VAL A 314 22.14 12.71 8.93
C VAL A 314 22.39 14.20 8.74
N GLU A 315 23.63 14.59 8.43
CA GLU A 315 24.01 15.97 8.15
C GLU A 315 23.24 16.57 6.95
N ASP A 316 22.93 15.75 5.92
CA ASP A 316 22.21 16.20 4.72
C ASP A 316 20.72 16.44 4.96
N VAL A 317 20.18 15.92 6.07
CA VAL A 317 18.72 15.89 6.34
C VAL A 317 18.34 16.54 7.66
N MET A 318 19.31 16.85 8.51
CA MET A 318 19.06 17.46 9.81
C MET A 318 18.58 18.91 9.68
N ASN A 319 17.75 19.33 10.61
CA ASN A 319 17.47 20.74 10.82
C ASN A 319 18.59 21.36 11.64
N ARG A 320 19.24 22.37 11.10
CA ARG A 320 20.33 23.10 11.78
C ARG A 320 19.80 24.21 12.69
N ASP A 321 18.57 24.65 12.50
CA ASP A 321 17.91 25.64 13.37
C ASP A 321 17.27 24.92 14.57
N VAL A 322 18.08 24.75 15.62
CA VAL A 322 17.70 24.03 16.84
C VAL A 322 17.24 25.03 17.88
N VAL A 323 15.95 25.04 18.18
CA VAL A 323 15.39 25.83 19.28
C VAL A 323 15.80 25.18 20.61
N GLN A 324 16.80 25.76 21.28
CA GLN A 324 17.34 25.28 22.54
C GLN A 324 16.66 25.97 23.71
N ILE A 325 16.46 25.24 24.79
CA ILE A 325 15.84 25.72 26.03
C ILE A 325 16.85 25.66 27.19
N PRO A 326 17.06 26.75 27.93
CA PRO A 326 17.88 26.70 29.17
C PRO A 326 17.18 25.83 30.22
N PRO A 327 17.93 25.05 31.02
CA PRO A 327 17.34 24.22 32.08
C PRO A 327 16.57 24.99 33.15
N GLU A 328 16.96 26.24 33.41
CA GLU A 328 16.37 27.14 34.42
C GLU A 328 15.08 27.84 33.86
N MET A 329 14.75 27.70 32.58
CA MET A 329 13.57 28.35 32.02
C MET A 329 12.30 27.79 32.69
N LYS A 330 11.46 28.68 33.20
CA LYS A 330 10.16 28.28 33.75
C LYS A 330 9.23 27.79 32.67
N ILE A 331 8.42 26.77 32.97
CA ILE A 331 7.48 26.19 32.03
C ILE A 331 6.50 27.20 31.49
N ASN A 332 6.04 28.16 32.32
CA ASN A 332 5.17 29.23 31.86
C ASN A 332 5.84 30.13 30.79
N ASP A 333 7.12 30.47 30.99
CA ASP A 333 7.88 31.24 29.99
C ASP A 333 8.14 30.45 28.72
N PHE A 334 8.43 29.16 28.84
CA PHE A 334 8.56 28.26 27.68
C PHE A 334 7.31 28.23 26.84
N VAL A 335 6.13 28.04 27.45
CA VAL A 335 4.84 27.98 26.72
C VAL A 335 4.55 29.31 26.00
N ASN A 336 4.74 30.45 26.70
CA ASN A 336 4.39 31.76 26.18
C ASN A 336 5.38 32.27 25.11
N LYS A 337 6.69 32.02 25.30
CA LYS A 337 7.73 32.63 24.46
C LYS A 337 8.24 31.69 23.36
N VAL A 338 8.26 30.38 23.64
CA VAL A 338 8.86 29.40 22.72
C VAL A 338 7.80 28.58 22.01
N LEU A 339 6.88 27.95 22.75
CA LEU A 339 5.92 27.02 22.17
C LEU A 339 4.92 27.72 21.25
N ASN A 340 4.46 28.92 21.56
CA ASN A 340 3.53 29.67 20.72
C ASN A 340 4.13 30.04 19.36
N ASN A 341 5.45 30.17 19.27
CA ASN A 341 6.17 30.56 18.04
C ASN A 341 6.75 29.38 17.29
N ASN A 342 6.72 28.17 17.86
CA ASN A 342 7.35 26.98 17.27
C ASN A 342 6.44 25.78 17.32
N HIS A 343 6.18 25.17 16.15
CA HIS A 343 5.31 24.00 16.02
C HIS A 343 6.04 22.66 16.26
N HIS A 344 7.07 22.66 17.14
CA HIS A 344 7.77 21.44 17.50
C HIS A 344 7.08 20.73 18.67
N THR A 345 7.20 19.41 18.74
CA THR A 345 6.62 18.59 19.83
C THR A 345 7.66 18.17 20.87
N SER A 346 8.93 18.51 20.66
CA SER A 346 10.04 18.22 21.55
C SER A 346 11.13 19.27 21.38
N PHE A 347 11.74 19.64 22.49
CA PHE A 347 12.73 20.71 22.59
C PHE A 347 13.92 20.22 23.38
N PRO A 348 15.17 20.32 22.89
CA PRO A 348 16.35 19.98 23.62
C PRO A 348 16.62 21.02 24.73
N VAL A 349 16.85 20.55 25.95
CA VAL A 349 17.25 21.37 27.08
C VAL A 349 18.77 21.38 27.11
N VAL A 350 19.37 22.56 26.87
CA VAL A 350 20.82 22.72 26.63
C VAL A 350 21.37 23.82 27.51
N GLN A 351 22.51 23.56 28.11
CA GLN A 351 23.32 24.54 28.84
C GLN A 351 24.78 24.37 28.43
N GLU A 352 25.47 25.47 28.14
CA GLU A 352 26.89 25.45 27.72
C GLU A 352 27.20 24.49 26.56
N ARG A 353 26.29 24.40 25.57
CA ARG A 353 26.34 23.47 24.44
C ARG A 353 26.25 21.97 24.80
N ARG A 354 25.90 21.64 26.06
CA ARG A 354 25.68 20.27 26.50
C ARG A 354 24.19 20.00 26.64
N LEU A 355 23.74 18.84 26.15
CA LEU A 355 22.36 18.39 26.30
C LEU A 355 22.15 17.87 27.74
N HIS A 356 21.16 18.41 28.42
CA HIS A 356 20.71 17.96 29.74
C HIS A 356 19.52 17.03 29.67
N GLY A 357 18.69 17.18 28.63
CA GLY A 357 17.49 16.35 28.43
C GLY A 357 16.63 16.86 27.27
N MET A 358 15.46 16.29 27.15
CA MET A 358 14.47 16.65 26.14
C MET A 358 13.14 17.02 26.81
N LEU A 359 12.64 18.22 26.59
CA LEU A 359 11.29 18.60 27.00
C LEU A 359 10.30 18.16 25.93
N LEU A 360 9.39 17.25 26.30
CA LEU A 360 8.37 16.68 25.42
C LEU A 360 7.00 17.28 25.73
N LEU A 361 6.23 17.62 24.70
CA LEU A 361 4.87 18.16 24.89
C LEU A 361 3.95 17.17 25.59
N ASP A 362 4.15 15.87 25.42
CA ASP A 362 3.30 14.85 26.05
C ASP A 362 3.58 14.73 27.56
N GLU A 363 4.80 14.99 28.00
CA GLU A 363 5.15 15.09 29.42
C GLU A 363 4.65 16.41 30.02
N LEU A 364 4.75 17.49 29.27
CA LEU A 364 4.23 18.80 29.70
C LEU A 364 2.71 18.79 29.92
N LYS A 365 1.95 18.03 29.12
CA LYS A 365 0.49 17.88 29.29
C LYS A 365 0.08 17.22 30.60
N GLN A 366 0.98 16.46 31.21
CA GLN A 366 0.74 15.79 32.48
C GLN A 366 0.98 16.72 33.71
N VAL A 367 1.61 17.87 33.50
CA VAL A 367 1.87 18.85 34.53
C VAL A 367 0.70 19.81 34.71
N PRO A 368 0.11 19.94 35.93
CA PRO A 368 -0.97 20.89 36.21
C PRO A 368 -0.56 22.31 35.86
N ARG A 369 -1.47 23.11 35.28
CA ARG A 369 -1.18 24.48 34.84
C ARG A 369 -0.79 25.41 35.96
N GLU A 370 -1.28 25.17 37.19
CA GLU A 370 -0.99 25.91 38.37
C GLU A 370 0.51 25.84 38.76
N GLU A 371 1.18 24.75 38.37
CA GLU A 371 2.61 24.52 38.71
C GLU A 371 3.57 25.12 37.66
N TRP A 372 3.09 25.52 36.47
CA TRP A 372 3.93 26.03 35.38
C TRP A 372 4.74 27.27 35.72
N SER A 373 4.27 28.10 36.65
CA SER A 373 4.98 29.27 37.13
C SER A 373 6.12 28.94 38.11
N ARG A 374 6.09 27.75 38.71
CA ARG A 374 7.07 27.30 39.72
C ARG A 374 8.10 26.34 39.12
N LEU A 375 7.69 25.45 38.23
CA LEU A 375 8.54 24.40 37.67
C LEU A 375 9.48 24.94 36.58
N GLU A 376 10.71 24.46 36.60
CA GLU A 376 11.73 24.71 35.59
C GLU A 376 11.79 23.56 34.57
N ALA A 377 12.32 23.83 33.36
CA ALA A 377 12.45 22.84 32.29
C ALA A 377 13.20 21.58 32.73
N ARG A 378 14.24 21.73 33.58
CA ARG A 378 15.01 20.59 34.12
C ARG A 378 14.22 19.62 34.97
N GLN A 379 13.10 20.06 35.57
CA GLN A 379 12.28 19.24 36.47
C GLN A 379 11.23 18.41 35.67
N VAL A 380 10.91 18.86 34.46
CA VAL A 380 9.88 18.24 33.60
C VAL A 380 10.50 17.52 32.40
N MET A 381 11.77 17.83 32.06
CA MET A 381 12.44 17.20 30.93
C MET A 381 12.68 15.69 31.17
N ARG A 382 12.71 14.92 30.10
CA ARG A 382 13.25 13.57 30.13
C ARG A 382 14.78 13.64 30.20
N PRO A 383 15.43 12.97 31.18
CA PRO A 383 16.88 12.92 31.30
C PRO A 383 17.53 12.37 30.02
N VAL A 384 18.80 12.74 29.83
CA VAL A 384 19.62 12.29 28.71
C VAL A 384 19.76 10.77 28.67
N ASP A 385 19.45 10.18 27.51
CA ASP A 385 19.70 8.78 27.20
C ASP A 385 20.50 8.68 25.87
N ALA A 386 21.33 7.64 25.75
CA ALA A 386 22.15 7.37 24.58
C ALA A 386 21.33 7.26 23.27
N SER A 387 20.06 6.86 23.36
CA SER A 387 19.13 6.78 22.23
C SER A 387 18.68 8.14 21.67
N MET A 388 18.96 9.24 22.39
CA MET A 388 18.59 10.61 22.01
C MET A 388 19.63 11.27 21.09
N PHE A 389 20.76 10.62 20.83
CA PHE A 389 21.85 11.17 20.02
C PHE A 389 22.07 10.38 18.74
N ILE A 390 22.44 11.09 17.68
CA ILE A 390 22.89 10.52 16.42
C ILE A 390 24.07 11.37 15.91
N ASN A 391 25.13 10.72 15.40
CA ASN A 391 26.23 11.42 14.75
C ASN A 391 25.81 11.99 13.40
N ALA A 392 26.31 13.17 13.05
CA ALA A 392 26.08 13.82 11.76
C ALA A 392 26.50 12.93 10.57
N SER A 393 27.59 12.17 10.72
CA SER A 393 28.07 11.21 9.72
C SER A 393 27.28 9.91 9.62
N THR A 394 26.31 9.68 10.50
CA THR A 394 25.50 8.44 10.48
C THR A 394 24.69 8.34 9.19
N PRO A 395 24.73 7.19 8.48
CA PRO A 395 23.88 6.99 7.31
C PRO A 395 22.40 7.15 7.65
N VAL A 396 21.64 7.85 6.82
CA VAL A 396 20.20 8.12 6.99
C VAL A 396 19.39 6.83 7.26
N ALA A 397 19.79 5.72 6.64
CA ALA A 397 19.16 4.42 6.87
C ALA A 397 19.33 3.86 8.28
N GLN A 398 20.49 4.09 8.89
CA GLN A 398 20.77 3.69 10.27
C GLN A 398 20.06 4.62 11.24
N ALA A 399 20.05 5.92 10.95
CA ALA A 399 19.31 6.92 11.71
C ALA A 399 17.81 6.60 11.76
N GLN A 400 17.20 6.18 10.66
CA GLN A 400 15.80 5.76 10.61
C GLN A 400 15.52 4.61 11.60
N THR A 401 16.43 3.64 11.69
CA THR A 401 16.29 2.51 12.62
C THR A 401 16.40 2.95 14.08
N ILE A 402 17.34 3.85 14.37
CA ILE A 402 17.52 4.41 15.72
C ILE A 402 16.29 5.21 16.12
N LEU A 403 15.81 6.12 15.24
CA LEU A 403 14.65 6.96 15.48
C LEU A 403 13.35 6.18 15.65
N SER A 404 13.21 5.04 14.96
CA SER A 404 12.00 4.19 15.10
C SER A 404 12.00 3.38 16.40
N LYS A 405 13.17 3.13 17.00
CA LYS A 405 13.32 2.32 18.22
C LYS A 405 13.41 3.16 19.50
N ASN A 406 13.79 4.43 19.40
CA ASN A 406 14.03 5.27 20.59
C ASN A 406 12.75 5.77 21.29
N GLY A 407 11.57 5.44 20.78
CA GLY A 407 10.28 5.84 21.34
C GLY A 407 9.96 7.34 21.20
N LEU A 408 10.92 8.17 20.78
CA LEU A 408 10.78 9.62 20.62
C LEU A 408 10.54 10.01 19.14
N GLY A 409 10.99 9.16 18.21
CA GLY A 409 10.98 9.44 16.78
C GLY A 409 11.88 10.60 16.36
N ARG A 410 12.80 11.05 17.23
CA ARG A 410 13.67 12.22 17.07
C ARG A 410 14.96 12.06 17.83
N ALA A 411 16.02 12.77 17.38
CA ALA A 411 17.31 12.79 18.06
C ALA A 411 18.05 14.11 17.82
N VAL A 412 18.94 14.44 18.75
CA VAL A 412 19.89 15.52 18.62
C VAL A 412 21.09 15.04 17.82
N VAL A 413 21.58 15.85 16.89
CA VAL A 413 22.70 15.50 16.03
C VAL A 413 23.97 16.12 16.61
N LEU A 414 24.97 15.25 16.79
CA LEU A 414 26.30 15.64 17.29
C LEU A 414 27.32 15.60 16.16
N ASP A 415 28.27 16.49 16.21
CA ASP A 415 29.50 16.44 15.39
C ASP A 415 30.53 15.44 15.95
N SER A 416 31.70 15.36 15.29
CA SER A 416 32.83 14.53 15.74
C SER A 416 33.41 14.93 17.09
N ASN A 417 33.12 16.14 17.55
CA ASN A 417 33.60 16.70 18.81
C ASN A 417 32.56 16.59 19.94
N GLY A 418 31.39 15.98 19.64
CA GLY A 418 30.29 15.84 20.57
C GLY A 418 29.48 17.12 20.78
N LEU A 419 29.63 18.12 19.88
CA LEU A 419 28.84 19.36 19.93
C LEU A 419 27.53 19.18 19.19
N ILE A 420 26.48 19.85 19.64
CA ILE A 420 25.18 19.84 19.01
C ILE A 420 25.23 20.67 17.74
N VAL A 421 25.03 20.03 16.57
CA VAL A 421 25.04 20.66 15.24
C VAL A 421 23.68 20.67 14.56
N GLY A 422 22.73 19.92 15.08
CA GLY A 422 21.40 19.84 14.48
C GLY A 422 20.43 18.98 15.27
N TYR A 423 19.29 18.78 14.64
CA TYR A 423 18.18 17.98 15.14
C TYR A 423 17.55 17.20 13.99
N VAL A 424 17.22 15.93 14.20
CA VAL A 424 16.64 15.09 13.15
C VAL A 424 15.43 14.33 13.69
N GLY A 425 14.34 14.35 12.94
CA GLY A 425 13.15 13.57 13.21
C GLY A 425 12.88 12.50 12.15
N ILE A 426 12.05 11.54 12.48
CA ILE A 426 11.65 10.46 11.55
C ILE A 426 10.98 11.02 10.28
N ARG A 427 10.34 12.19 10.39
CA ARG A 427 9.73 12.89 9.24
C ARG A 427 10.77 13.52 8.33
N ASP A 428 11.87 14.03 8.86
CA ASP A 428 12.94 14.66 8.10
C ASP A 428 13.69 13.61 7.29
N VAL A 429 13.99 12.48 7.93
CA VAL A 429 14.52 11.29 7.26
C VAL A 429 13.55 10.75 6.17
N SER A 430 12.24 10.96 6.33
CA SER A 430 11.24 10.55 5.35
C SER A 430 11.03 11.57 4.23
N ARG A 431 11.27 12.88 4.44
CA ARG A 431 11.08 13.98 3.48
C ARG A 431 12.11 14.03 2.36
N VAL A 432 13.33 13.58 2.58
CA VAL A 432 14.37 13.42 1.51
C VAL A 432 13.85 12.58 0.33
N ARG A 433 12.72 11.96 0.51
CA ARG A 433 11.98 11.22 -0.52
C ARG A 433 11.26 12.12 -1.55
N THR A 434 10.96 13.37 -1.22
CA THR A 434 10.08 14.22 -2.05
C THR A 434 10.86 15.16 -2.97
N ASP A 435 12.03 15.63 -2.55
CA ASP A 435 12.80 16.65 -3.29
C ASP A 435 13.66 16.06 -4.41
N ALA A 436 13.90 14.75 -4.39
CA ALA A 436 14.64 14.03 -5.43
C ALA A 436 13.82 13.73 -6.72
N ASN A 437 12.59 14.21 -6.81
CA ASN A 437 11.71 14.06 -7.99
C ASN A 437 11.63 15.36 -8.82
N GLN A 438 12.45 16.37 -8.53
CA GLN A 438 12.43 17.68 -9.23
C GLN A 438 13.69 17.97 -10.07
N ASP A 439 14.62 17.00 -10.20
CA ASP A 439 15.77 17.11 -11.13
C ASP A 439 15.65 16.09 -12.26
#